data_42e7037811029ef46fbdb567e44939ac
#
_entry.id   42e7037811029ef46fbdb567e44939ac
#
_cell.length_a   1.000
_cell.length_b   1.000
_cell.length_c   1.000
_cell.angle_alpha   90.00
_cell.angle_beta   90.00
_cell.angle_gamma   90.00
#
_symmetry.space_group_name_H-M   'P 1'
#
loop_
_entity.id
_entity.type
_entity.pdbx_description
1 polymer ?
#
loop_
_entity_poly.entity_id
_entity_poly.type
_entity_poly.pdbx_seq_one_letter_code
_entity_poly.pdbx_strand_id
1 'polypeptide(L)'
;MTKTEIPVAPRERALRNQIATIEKDSGAKAIAVALHDLETGFELHYHADRWFHAASTIKVPILLGAFAAIDRGDLLPHSRVHVRNRFLSIVEDIPFRVDSSRDANSAVHNAIGKMMRVDELAYHMITTSSNLATNLLLGVIGAAAINQTLRELDVEDGIELKRGVEDELAFEKGINNMVTADGLLRILVMLAEGKAFSPALSRRMMDILHAQEFNQGIPARLPKGARVAHKTGEISTVAHDAGAVYLPKRKPYALVILTEWDPVAAGRSRTIATISHAIYEFLTLGPPDE
;
A
#
# COMPACT_ATOMS: atom_id res chain seq x y z
N MET A 1 -6.35 34.10 10.65
CA MET A 1 -7.67 33.51 10.44
C MET A 1 -7.69 32.19 11.17
N THR A 2 -8.39 32.10 12.31
CA THR A 2 -8.57 30.88 13.10
C THR A 2 -9.45 29.91 12.30
N LYS A 3 -8.92 28.75 11.94
CA LYS A 3 -9.72 27.67 11.37
C LYS A 3 -10.79 27.31 12.41
N THR A 4 -12.05 27.52 12.09
CA THR A 4 -13.18 27.07 12.88
C THR A 4 -13.19 25.53 12.79
N GLU A 5 -12.81 24.87 13.88
CA GLU A 5 -12.89 23.40 13.98
C GLU A 5 -14.38 23.00 13.88
N ILE A 6 -14.72 22.23 12.85
CA ILE A 6 -16.05 21.61 12.75
C ILE A 6 -16.17 20.59 13.89
N PRO A 7 -17.22 20.61 14.70
CA PRO A 7 -17.40 19.66 15.79
C PRO A 7 -17.42 18.21 15.26
N VAL A 8 -16.47 17.40 15.70
CA VAL A 8 -16.41 15.97 15.38
C VAL A 8 -17.61 15.27 16.01
N ALA A 9 -18.36 14.49 15.21
CA ALA A 9 -19.53 13.75 15.69
C ALA A 9 -19.12 12.81 16.86
N PRO A 10 -19.97 12.61 17.87
CA PRO A 10 -19.65 11.81 19.06
C PRO A 10 -19.09 10.41 18.74
N ARG A 11 -19.65 9.73 17.74
CA ARG A 11 -19.19 8.41 17.30
C ARG A 11 -17.79 8.44 16.69
N GLU A 12 -17.47 9.43 15.86
CA GLU A 12 -16.11 9.61 15.31
C GLU A 12 -15.11 9.88 16.43
N ARG A 13 -15.49 10.70 17.41
CA ARG A 13 -14.63 10.95 18.59
C ARG A 13 -14.35 9.67 19.37
N ALA A 14 -15.36 8.82 19.55
CA ALA A 14 -15.20 7.53 20.22
C ALA A 14 -14.23 6.61 19.44
N LEU A 15 -14.35 6.53 18.11
CA LEU A 15 -13.42 5.77 17.26
C LEU A 15 -11.99 6.32 17.34
N ARG A 16 -11.81 7.65 17.28
CA ARG A 16 -10.48 8.28 17.44
C ARG A 16 -9.86 7.95 18.79
N ASN A 17 -10.65 7.99 19.87
CA ASN A 17 -10.19 7.62 21.22
C ASN A 17 -9.83 6.13 21.30
N GLN A 18 -10.60 5.26 20.65
CA GLN A 18 -10.30 3.83 20.58
C GLN A 18 -8.99 3.57 19.84
N ILE A 19 -8.74 4.23 18.69
CA ILE A 19 -7.47 4.14 17.96
C ILE A 19 -6.31 4.64 18.84
N ALA A 20 -6.47 5.77 19.51
CA ALA A 20 -5.45 6.32 20.42
C ALA A 20 -5.14 5.36 21.60
N THR A 21 -6.15 4.68 22.13
CA THR A 21 -5.96 3.65 23.16
C THR A 21 -5.17 2.46 22.60
N ILE A 22 -5.53 1.96 21.40
CA ILE A 22 -4.81 0.87 20.73
C ILE A 22 -3.35 1.28 20.47
N GLU A 23 -3.09 2.51 20.02
CA GLU A 23 -1.74 3.04 19.79
C GLU A 23 -0.93 2.98 21.10
N LYS A 24 -1.45 3.53 22.16
CA LYS A 24 -0.80 3.53 23.48
C LYS A 24 -0.51 2.13 24.00
N ASP A 25 -1.49 1.24 23.93
CA ASP A 25 -1.38 -0.11 24.51
C ASP A 25 -0.51 -1.05 23.67
N SER A 26 -0.37 -0.77 22.36
CA SER A 26 0.45 -1.58 21.45
C SER A 26 1.95 -1.37 21.62
N GLY A 27 2.37 -0.21 22.16
CA GLY A 27 3.76 0.20 22.17
C GLY A 27 4.31 0.66 20.81
N ALA A 28 3.44 0.96 19.84
CA ALA A 28 3.85 1.59 18.60
C ALA A 28 4.40 3.00 18.87
N LYS A 29 5.46 3.38 18.15
CA LYS A 29 6.01 4.75 18.21
C LYS A 29 5.09 5.75 17.53
N ALA A 30 4.37 5.30 16.52
CA ALA A 30 3.38 6.08 15.80
C ALA A 30 2.42 5.20 15.03
N ILE A 31 1.19 5.67 14.93
CA ILE A 31 0.15 5.10 14.09
C ILE A 31 -0.47 6.21 13.26
N ALA A 32 -0.69 5.95 11.97
CA ALA A 32 -1.52 6.77 11.11
C ALA A 32 -2.63 5.91 10.51
N VAL A 33 -3.83 6.45 10.44
CA VAL A 33 -4.99 5.78 9.84
C VAL A 33 -5.70 6.76 8.92
N ALA A 34 -5.97 6.31 7.69
CA ALA A 34 -6.82 7.00 6.73
C ALA A 34 -7.91 6.04 6.25
N LEU A 35 -9.15 6.50 6.27
CA LEU A 35 -10.35 5.76 5.91
C LEU A 35 -11.23 6.60 5.00
N HIS A 36 -11.76 5.99 3.93
CA HIS A 36 -12.86 6.54 3.14
C HIS A 36 -13.91 5.45 2.91
N ASP A 37 -15.11 5.68 3.38
CA ASP A 37 -16.25 4.78 3.16
C ASP A 37 -17.02 5.18 1.89
N LEU A 38 -16.91 4.40 0.83
CA LEU A 38 -17.57 4.71 -0.44
C LEU A 38 -19.11 4.56 -0.39
N GLU A 39 -19.66 3.97 0.67
CA GLU A 39 -21.10 3.86 0.86
C GLU A 39 -21.72 5.17 1.36
N THR A 40 -21.11 5.75 2.39
CA THR A 40 -21.64 6.91 3.11
C THR A 40 -20.89 8.22 2.80
N GLY A 41 -19.70 8.13 2.22
CA GLY A 41 -18.78 9.25 2.06
C GLY A 41 -18.08 9.66 3.37
N PHE A 42 -18.20 8.85 4.43
CA PHE A 42 -17.50 9.13 5.69
C PHE A 42 -15.98 9.00 5.54
N GLU A 43 -15.26 9.95 6.10
CA GLU A 43 -13.80 9.95 6.13
C GLU A 43 -13.26 10.07 7.55
N LEU A 44 -12.16 9.37 7.81
CA LEU A 44 -11.38 9.51 9.04
C LEU A 44 -9.90 9.67 8.70
N HIS A 45 -9.30 10.74 9.24
CA HIS A 45 -7.88 11.04 9.12
C HIS A 45 -7.30 11.12 10.53
N TYR A 46 -6.52 10.10 10.95
CA TYR A 46 -5.83 10.02 12.23
C TYR A 46 -4.32 10.06 11.96
N HIS A 47 -3.67 11.20 12.21
CA HIS A 47 -2.26 11.45 11.86
C HIS A 47 -1.92 11.08 10.40
N ALA A 48 -2.90 11.21 9.50
CA ALA A 48 -2.87 10.61 8.17
C ALA A 48 -1.92 11.32 7.20
N ASP A 49 -1.49 12.53 7.50
CA ASP A 49 -0.49 13.36 6.82
C ASP A 49 0.95 13.06 7.28
N ARG A 50 1.15 12.26 8.33
CA ARG A 50 2.48 11.87 8.82
C ARG A 50 3.18 10.98 7.80
N TRP A 51 4.45 11.29 7.53
CA TRP A 51 5.32 10.52 6.66
C TRP A 51 5.90 9.29 7.36
N PHE A 52 5.88 8.16 6.65
CA PHE A 52 6.49 6.90 7.05
C PHE A 52 7.39 6.37 5.96
N HIS A 53 8.42 5.60 6.31
CA HIS A 53 9.14 4.78 5.34
C HIS A 53 8.14 3.83 4.69
N ALA A 54 8.04 3.87 3.35
CA ALA A 54 6.96 3.18 2.64
C ALA A 54 6.99 1.65 2.77
N ALA A 55 8.15 1.07 3.06
CA ALA A 55 8.35 -0.38 2.93
C ALA A 55 7.74 -0.90 1.61
N SER A 56 7.05 -2.03 1.62
CA SER A 56 6.45 -2.58 0.40
C SER A 56 5.12 -1.95 -0.01
N THR A 57 4.56 -0.98 0.74
CA THR A 57 3.37 -0.24 0.27
C THR A 57 3.67 0.65 -0.93
N ILE A 58 4.94 1.02 -1.16
CA ILE A 58 5.36 1.71 -2.38
C ILE A 58 5.05 0.93 -3.67
N LYS A 59 4.80 -0.36 -3.58
CA LYS A 59 4.44 -1.21 -4.72
C LYS A 59 3.04 -0.90 -5.28
N VAL A 60 2.19 -0.21 -4.50
CA VAL A 60 0.88 0.26 -4.99
C VAL A 60 1.04 1.36 -6.05
N PRO A 61 1.77 2.47 -5.83
CA PRO A 61 2.03 3.43 -6.90
C PRO A 61 2.88 2.86 -8.05
N ILE A 62 3.76 1.88 -7.81
CA ILE A 62 4.49 1.20 -8.89
C ILE A 62 3.52 0.37 -9.76
N LEU A 63 2.55 -0.32 -9.16
CA LEU A 63 1.48 -1.02 -9.89
C LEU A 63 0.68 -0.03 -10.75
N LEU A 64 0.29 1.11 -10.19
CA LEU A 64 -0.41 2.17 -10.91
C LEU A 64 0.41 2.63 -12.13
N GLY A 65 1.70 2.90 -11.96
CA GLY A 65 2.59 3.29 -13.06
C GLY A 65 2.75 2.21 -14.14
N ALA A 66 2.77 0.93 -13.76
CA ALA A 66 2.80 -0.17 -14.73
C ALA A 66 1.51 -0.21 -15.57
N PHE A 67 0.37 0.00 -14.95
CA PHE A 67 -0.91 0.05 -15.65
C PHE A 67 -1.09 1.34 -16.46
N ALA A 68 -0.48 2.46 -16.05
CA ALA A 68 -0.40 3.67 -16.87
C ALA A 68 0.37 3.42 -18.18
N ALA A 69 1.51 2.74 -18.10
CA ALA A 69 2.27 2.37 -19.29
C ALA A 69 1.48 1.42 -20.22
N ILE A 70 0.65 0.55 -19.66
CA ILE A 70 -0.27 -0.32 -20.42
C ILE A 70 -1.39 0.52 -21.05
N ASP A 71 -1.99 1.46 -20.34
CA ASP A 71 -3.06 2.31 -20.86
C ASP A 71 -2.59 3.18 -22.02
N ARG A 72 -1.38 3.73 -21.94
CA ARG A 72 -0.76 4.51 -23.03
C ARG A 72 -0.30 3.66 -24.22
N GLY A 73 -0.23 2.35 -24.06
CA GLY A 73 0.30 1.44 -25.10
C GLY A 73 1.83 1.35 -25.12
N ASP A 74 2.55 1.95 -24.17
CA ASP A 74 4.01 1.85 -24.00
C ASP A 74 4.43 0.42 -23.70
N LEU A 75 3.58 -0.30 -22.96
CA LEU A 75 3.71 -1.72 -22.64
C LEU A 75 2.41 -2.46 -22.94
N LEU A 76 2.52 -3.75 -23.23
CA LEU A 76 1.38 -4.65 -23.24
C LEU A 76 1.44 -5.54 -21.98
N PRO A 77 0.29 -6.02 -21.46
CA PRO A 77 0.30 -6.92 -20.30
C PRO A 77 1.21 -8.14 -20.51
N HIS A 78 1.26 -8.65 -21.74
CA HIS A 78 2.09 -9.79 -22.14
C HIS A 78 3.47 -9.41 -22.70
N SER A 79 3.86 -8.12 -22.68
CA SER A 79 5.24 -7.71 -22.96
C SER A 79 6.21 -8.46 -22.06
N ARG A 80 7.32 -8.93 -22.65
CA ARG A 80 8.27 -9.80 -21.95
C ARG A 80 9.46 -8.99 -21.46
N VAL A 81 9.79 -9.18 -20.18
CA VAL A 81 10.94 -8.57 -19.50
C VAL A 81 11.96 -9.66 -19.23
N HIS A 82 13.23 -9.41 -19.57
CA HIS A 82 14.32 -10.31 -19.20
C HIS A 82 14.57 -10.23 -17.71
N VAL A 83 14.43 -11.34 -17.00
CA VAL A 83 14.64 -11.42 -15.55
C VAL A 83 16.13 -11.41 -15.28
N ARG A 84 16.61 -10.33 -14.70
CA ARG A 84 18.01 -10.13 -14.29
C ARG A 84 18.03 -9.63 -12.84
N ASN A 85 19.02 -10.01 -12.09
CA ASN A 85 19.24 -9.52 -10.74
C ASN A 85 20.54 -8.68 -10.71
N ARG A 86 20.49 -7.53 -11.38
CA ARG A 86 21.53 -6.50 -11.35
C ARG A 86 20.88 -5.17 -11.65
N PHE A 87 20.95 -4.26 -10.68
CA PHE A 87 20.39 -2.92 -10.72
C PHE A 87 21.48 -1.91 -10.41
N LEU A 88 21.25 -0.64 -10.71
CA LEU A 88 22.13 0.46 -10.36
C LEU A 88 21.50 1.26 -9.24
N SER A 89 22.28 1.55 -8.21
CA SER A 89 21.90 2.51 -7.17
C SER A 89 21.69 3.88 -7.80
N ILE A 90 20.73 4.64 -7.27
CA ILE A 90 20.58 6.06 -7.64
C ILE A 90 21.74 6.92 -7.11
N VAL A 91 22.60 6.36 -6.27
CA VAL A 91 23.83 6.97 -5.77
C VAL A 91 25.00 6.38 -6.54
N GLU A 92 25.64 7.21 -7.37
CA GLU A 92 26.88 6.88 -8.10
C GLU A 92 26.78 5.67 -9.06
N ASP A 93 25.57 5.24 -9.45
CA ASP A 93 25.32 4.11 -10.35
C ASP A 93 26.01 2.79 -9.92
N ILE A 94 26.26 2.62 -8.62
CA ILE A 94 26.89 1.42 -8.09
C ILE A 94 25.97 0.22 -8.26
N PRO A 95 26.45 -0.89 -8.85
CA PRO A 95 25.62 -2.08 -9.04
C PRO A 95 25.24 -2.75 -7.72
N PHE A 96 23.96 -3.13 -7.59
CA PHE A 96 23.48 -3.95 -6.48
C PHE A 96 22.58 -5.10 -6.96
N ARG A 97 22.27 -6.02 -6.08
CA ARG A 97 21.38 -7.16 -6.29
C ARG A 97 20.36 -7.25 -5.17
N VAL A 98 19.19 -7.77 -5.52
CA VAL A 98 18.15 -8.13 -4.55
C VAL A 98 18.50 -9.48 -3.92
N ASP A 99 18.39 -9.58 -2.60
CA ASP A 99 18.64 -10.83 -1.87
C ASP A 99 17.42 -11.75 -1.98
N SER A 100 17.64 -12.97 -2.48
CA SER A 100 16.57 -13.98 -2.63
C SER A 100 15.96 -14.41 -1.30
N SER A 101 16.69 -14.29 -0.19
CA SER A 101 16.16 -14.61 1.15
C SER A 101 15.16 -13.60 1.67
N ARG A 102 15.09 -12.41 1.05
CA ARG A 102 14.14 -11.33 1.38
C ARG A 102 12.86 -11.38 0.56
N ASP A 103 12.79 -12.25 -0.47
CA ASP A 103 11.56 -12.50 -1.23
C ASP A 103 10.80 -13.68 -0.63
N ALA A 104 9.49 -13.53 -0.40
CA ALA A 104 8.66 -14.53 0.25
C ALA A 104 8.51 -15.83 -0.56
N ASN A 105 8.72 -15.76 -1.88
CA ASN A 105 8.85 -16.94 -2.72
C ASN A 105 9.95 -16.78 -3.76
N SER A 106 10.39 -17.90 -4.31
CA SER A 106 11.51 -17.94 -5.28
C SER A 106 11.08 -17.84 -6.75
N ALA A 107 9.79 -17.65 -7.06
CA ALA A 107 9.27 -17.75 -8.42
C ALA A 107 10.02 -16.84 -9.41
N VAL A 108 10.20 -15.55 -9.05
CA VAL A 108 10.89 -14.58 -9.91
C VAL A 108 12.40 -14.85 -9.94
N HIS A 109 13.01 -15.21 -8.80
CA HIS A 109 14.43 -15.57 -8.73
C HIS A 109 14.77 -16.82 -9.56
N ASN A 110 13.90 -17.82 -9.59
CA ASN A 110 14.04 -19.03 -10.41
C ASN A 110 13.88 -18.76 -11.91
N ALA A 111 13.39 -17.60 -12.27
CA ALA A 111 13.26 -17.15 -13.65
C ALA A 111 14.46 -16.31 -14.13
N ILE A 112 15.49 -16.09 -13.30
CA ILE A 112 16.71 -15.35 -13.71
C ILE A 112 17.31 -16.00 -14.97
N GLY A 113 17.60 -15.18 -15.98
CA GLY A 113 18.06 -15.61 -17.30
C GLY A 113 16.94 -15.96 -18.29
N LYS A 114 15.68 -15.96 -17.85
CA LYS A 114 14.49 -16.20 -18.68
C LYS A 114 13.69 -14.90 -18.88
N MET A 115 12.57 -15.02 -19.59
CA MET A 115 11.62 -13.92 -19.79
C MET A 115 10.39 -14.15 -18.94
N MET A 116 9.90 -13.08 -18.29
CA MET A 116 8.59 -13.05 -17.62
C MET A 116 7.71 -11.94 -18.22
N ARG A 117 6.40 -12.10 -18.15
CA ARG A 117 5.46 -11.10 -18.62
C ARG A 117 5.32 -9.96 -17.61
N VAL A 118 4.98 -8.78 -18.11
CA VAL A 118 4.74 -7.60 -17.25
C VAL A 118 3.64 -7.87 -16.22
N ASP A 119 2.54 -8.52 -16.65
CA ASP A 119 1.43 -8.86 -15.73
C ASP A 119 1.81 -9.93 -14.70
N GLU A 120 2.68 -10.89 -15.04
CA GLU A 120 3.23 -11.87 -14.08
C GLU A 120 4.12 -11.18 -13.04
N LEU A 121 4.99 -10.25 -13.49
CA LEU A 121 5.82 -9.48 -12.58
C LEU A 121 4.98 -8.60 -11.65
N ALA A 122 3.94 -7.92 -12.18
CA ALA A 122 3.01 -7.12 -11.38
C ALA A 122 2.27 -7.99 -10.34
N TYR A 123 1.86 -9.20 -10.72
CA TYR A 123 1.23 -10.17 -9.84
C TYR A 123 2.17 -10.54 -8.68
N HIS A 124 3.39 -11.00 -8.96
CA HIS A 124 4.37 -11.37 -7.91
C HIS A 124 4.82 -10.18 -7.06
N MET A 125 4.94 -8.99 -7.64
CA MET A 125 5.25 -7.76 -6.90
C MET A 125 4.23 -7.49 -5.79
N ILE A 126 2.96 -7.74 -6.03
CA ILE A 126 1.88 -7.47 -5.08
C ILE A 126 1.63 -8.68 -4.17
N THR A 127 1.35 -9.86 -4.74
CA THR A 127 0.81 -11.01 -3.99
C THR A 127 1.80 -11.57 -2.98
N THR A 128 3.05 -11.74 -3.37
CA THR A 128 4.14 -12.24 -2.53
C THR A 128 5.18 -11.18 -2.20
N SER A 129 4.89 -9.94 -2.57
CA SER A 129 5.77 -8.79 -2.29
C SER A 129 7.19 -8.93 -2.88
N SER A 130 7.37 -9.61 -4.04
CA SER A 130 8.69 -9.81 -4.64
C SER A 130 9.42 -8.50 -4.91
N ASN A 131 10.61 -8.35 -4.32
CA ASN A 131 11.49 -7.21 -4.50
C ASN A 131 12.17 -7.26 -5.87
N LEU A 132 12.49 -8.47 -6.36
CA LEU A 132 13.07 -8.63 -7.69
C LEU A 132 12.08 -8.21 -8.78
N ALA A 133 10.81 -8.62 -8.69
CA ALA A 133 9.75 -8.16 -9.61
C ALA A 133 9.56 -6.64 -9.57
N THR A 134 9.63 -6.05 -8.37
CA THR A 134 9.52 -4.59 -8.17
C THR A 134 10.62 -3.85 -8.94
N ASN A 135 11.88 -4.23 -8.75
CA ASN A 135 12.99 -3.55 -9.41
C ASN A 135 13.03 -3.81 -10.92
N LEU A 136 12.55 -4.97 -11.39
CA LEU A 136 12.40 -5.22 -12.82
C LEU A 136 11.37 -4.29 -13.46
N LEU A 137 10.19 -4.15 -12.86
CA LEU A 137 9.16 -3.23 -13.34
C LEU A 137 9.62 -1.78 -13.25
N LEU A 138 10.23 -1.39 -12.14
CA LEU A 138 10.77 -0.05 -11.97
C LEU A 138 11.87 0.27 -13.01
N GLY A 139 12.69 -0.73 -13.35
CA GLY A 139 13.72 -0.61 -14.37
C GLY A 139 13.18 -0.47 -15.81
N VAL A 140 11.99 -1.02 -16.07
CA VAL A 140 11.34 -0.91 -17.39
C VAL A 140 10.56 0.40 -17.54
N ILE A 141 9.86 0.82 -16.47
CA ILE A 141 8.96 1.98 -16.49
C ILE A 141 9.72 3.26 -16.15
N GLY A 142 10.61 3.21 -15.16
CA GLY A 142 11.32 4.34 -14.59
C GLY A 142 10.55 5.07 -13.49
N ALA A 143 11.23 5.44 -12.42
CA ALA A 143 10.62 6.16 -11.29
C ALA A 143 10.04 7.52 -11.73
N ALA A 144 10.70 8.21 -12.67
CA ALA A 144 10.23 9.49 -13.19
C ALA A 144 8.86 9.39 -13.90
N ALA A 145 8.65 8.32 -14.70
CA ALA A 145 7.39 8.08 -15.39
C ALA A 145 6.26 7.71 -14.41
N ILE A 146 6.58 6.94 -13.35
CA ILE A 146 5.62 6.63 -12.29
C ILE A 146 5.22 7.91 -11.55
N ASN A 147 6.18 8.72 -11.11
CA ASN A 147 5.91 9.99 -10.45
C ASN A 147 5.13 10.96 -11.36
N GLN A 148 5.37 10.95 -12.68
CA GLN A 148 4.57 11.72 -13.63
C GLN A 148 3.12 11.23 -13.69
N THR A 149 2.90 9.90 -13.70
CA THR A 149 1.56 9.30 -13.64
C THR A 149 0.81 9.71 -12.36
N LEU A 150 1.50 9.74 -11.20
CA LEU A 150 0.88 10.18 -9.95
C LEU A 150 0.39 11.63 -10.06
N ARG A 151 1.19 12.54 -10.66
CA ARG A 151 0.80 13.94 -10.89
C ARG A 151 -0.38 14.06 -11.86
N GLU A 152 -0.36 13.32 -12.97
CA GLU A 152 -1.43 13.32 -13.96
C GLU A 152 -2.78 12.85 -13.41
N LEU A 153 -2.74 12.02 -12.37
CA LEU A 153 -3.91 11.51 -11.68
C LEU A 153 -4.27 12.29 -10.39
N ASP A 154 -3.51 13.33 -10.08
CA ASP A 154 -3.71 14.17 -8.86
C ASP A 154 -3.66 13.34 -7.56
N VAL A 155 -2.72 12.37 -7.50
CA VAL A 155 -2.53 11.48 -6.34
C VAL A 155 -1.07 11.42 -5.86
N GLU A 156 -0.22 12.37 -6.27
CA GLU A 156 1.19 12.42 -5.87
C GLU A 156 1.41 12.86 -4.43
N ASP A 157 0.49 13.66 -3.88
CA ASP A 157 0.60 14.17 -2.52
C ASP A 157 0.68 13.02 -1.50
N GLY A 158 1.73 13.03 -0.70
CA GLY A 158 1.96 11.98 0.30
C GLY A 158 2.61 10.72 -0.25
N ILE A 159 3.18 10.74 -1.46
CA ILE A 159 3.94 9.65 -2.07
C ILE A 159 5.30 10.16 -2.55
N GLU A 160 6.38 9.56 -2.08
CA GLU A 160 7.73 9.80 -2.58
C GLU A 160 8.35 8.49 -3.09
N LEU A 161 8.39 8.30 -4.40
CA LEU A 161 9.13 7.20 -5.04
C LEU A 161 10.47 7.72 -5.57
N LYS A 162 11.54 7.42 -4.88
CA LYS A 162 12.90 7.93 -5.17
C LYS A 162 13.84 6.86 -5.67
N ARG A 163 13.74 5.61 -5.20
CA ARG A 163 14.74 4.56 -5.44
C ARG A 163 14.11 3.17 -5.63
N GLY A 164 14.92 2.25 -6.15
CA GLY A 164 14.60 0.83 -6.12
C GLY A 164 14.54 0.27 -4.69
N VAL A 165 13.88 -0.86 -4.54
CA VAL A 165 13.89 -1.58 -3.25
C VAL A 165 15.23 -2.29 -3.07
N GLU A 166 15.71 -2.39 -1.83
CA GLU A 166 17.03 -2.92 -1.47
C GLU A 166 18.24 -2.17 -2.08
N ASP A 167 18.07 -0.92 -2.48
CA ASP A 167 19.17 0.00 -2.75
C ASP A 167 19.73 0.48 -1.40
N GLU A 168 20.63 -0.30 -0.82
CA GLU A 168 21.17 -0.07 0.52
C GLU A 168 22.01 1.22 0.56
N LEU A 169 22.76 1.51 -0.50
CA LEU A 169 23.57 2.73 -0.56
C LEU A 169 22.69 3.99 -0.52
N ALA A 170 21.57 4.01 -1.24
CA ALA A 170 20.62 5.10 -1.17
C ALA A 170 19.95 5.17 0.23
N PHE A 171 19.65 4.03 0.83
CA PHE A 171 19.12 3.96 2.19
C PHE A 171 20.07 4.56 3.23
N GLU A 172 21.35 4.23 3.18
CA GLU A 172 22.41 4.77 4.06
C GLU A 172 22.59 6.29 3.89
N LYS A 173 22.34 6.81 2.68
CA LYS A 173 22.32 8.26 2.40
C LYS A 173 21.01 8.96 2.80
N GLY A 174 20.07 8.25 3.44
CA GLY A 174 18.78 8.80 3.84
C GLY A 174 17.80 9.01 2.70
N ILE A 175 18.09 8.48 1.49
CA ILE A 175 17.20 8.59 0.34
C ILE A 175 16.24 7.42 0.38
N ASN A 176 15.01 7.67 0.82
CA ASN A 176 13.99 6.65 1.05
C ASN A 176 12.73 6.88 0.23
N ASN A 177 12.04 5.80 -0.07
CA ASN A 177 10.64 5.85 -0.51
C ASN A 177 9.77 6.10 0.73
N MET A 178 8.95 7.13 0.66
CA MET A 178 8.12 7.55 1.78
C MET A 178 6.65 7.62 1.37
N VAL A 179 5.75 7.39 2.32
CA VAL A 179 4.30 7.50 2.11
C VAL A 179 3.63 8.12 3.32
N THR A 180 2.47 8.72 3.07
CA THR A 180 1.48 9.06 4.10
C THR A 180 0.26 8.15 3.96
N ALA A 181 -0.55 8.05 5.00
CA ALA A 181 -1.78 7.26 4.91
C ALA A 181 -2.76 7.91 3.92
N ASP A 182 -2.84 9.23 3.88
CA ASP A 182 -3.67 9.97 2.93
C ASP A 182 -3.24 9.76 1.47
N GLY A 183 -1.93 9.75 1.20
CA GLY A 183 -1.42 9.53 -0.15
C GLY A 183 -1.81 8.16 -0.71
N LEU A 184 -1.64 7.10 0.09
CA LEU A 184 -2.07 5.75 -0.31
C LEU A 184 -3.60 5.64 -0.40
N LEU A 185 -4.36 6.31 0.49
CA LEU A 185 -5.82 6.30 0.48
C LEU A 185 -6.36 6.83 -0.85
N ARG A 186 -5.85 7.96 -1.35
CA ARG A 186 -6.28 8.55 -2.64
C ARG A 186 -6.17 7.54 -3.79
N ILE A 187 -5.04 6.84 -3.88
CA ILE A 187 -4.84 5.81 -4.91
C ILE A 187 -5.87 4.68 -4.76
N LEU A 188 -6.07 4.18 -3.53
CA LEU A 188 -6.98 3.07 -3.27
C LEU A 188 -8.45 3.43 -3.53
N VAL A 189 -8.87 4.65 -3.16
CA VAL A 189 -10.23 5.17 -3.47
C VAL A 189 -10.43 5.25 -4.97
N MET A 190 -9.49 5.85 -5.71
CA MET A 190 -9.55 5.96 -7.16
C MET A 190 -9.65 4.59 -7.84
N LEU A 191 -8.88 3.59 -7.36
CA LEU A 191 -8.95 2.22 -7.86
C LEU A 191 -10.29 1.55 -7.53
N ALA A 192 -10.78 1.69 -6.30
CA ALA A 192 -12.04 1.09 -5.87
C ALA A 192 -13.27 1.68 -6.58
N GLU A 193 -13.20 2.95 -6.96
CA GLU A 193 -14.22 3.62 -7.76
C GLU A 193 -14.13 3.31 -9.26
N GLY A 194 -13.08 2.61 -9.71
CA GLY A 194 -12.88 2.31 -11.12
C GLY A 194 -12.42 3.49 -11.97
N LYS A 195 -11.82 4.51 -11.34
CA LYS A 195 -11.45 5.79 -11.97
C LYS A 195 -9.99 5.87 -12.45
N ALA A 196 -9.15 4.89 -12.15
CA ALA A 196 -7.78 4.85 -12.67
C ALA A 196 -7.80 4.34 -14.12
N PHE A 197 -7.49 5.22 -15.09
CA PHE A 197 -7.45 5.00 -16.54
C PHE A 197 -8.82 4.54 -17.08
N SER A 198 -9.13 3.25 -16.97
CA SER A 198 -10.43 2.68 -17.33
C SER A 198 -10.98 1.80 -16.20
N PRO A 199 -12.33 1.58 -16.15
CA PRO A 199 -12.90 0.65 -15.18
C PRO A 199 -12.35 -0.78 -15.28
N ALA A 200 -11.92 -1.20 -16.48
CA ALA A 200 -11.33 -2.51 -16.70
C ALA A 200 -9.92 -2.62 -16.11
N LEU A 201 -9.09 -1.60 -16.30
CA LEU A 201 -7.72 -1.56 -15.75
C LEU A 201 -7.74 -1.40 -14.23
N SER A 202 -8.61 -0.52 -13.70
CA SER A 202 -8.81 -0.39 -12.25
C SER A 202 -9.20 -1.73 -11.62
N ARG A 203 -10.17 -2.44 -12.20
CA ARG A 203 -10.60 -3.76 -11.74
C ARG A 203 -9.46 -4.76 -11.77
N ARG A 204 -8.66 -4.78 -12.83
CA ARG A 204 -7.51 -5.69 -12.94
C ARG A 204 -6.45 -5.43 -11.86
N MET A 205 -6.16 -4.16 -11.54
CA MET A 205 -5.28 -3.81 -10.42
C MET A 205 -5.87 -4.27 -9.07
N MET A 206 -7.17 -4.08 -8.87
CA MET A 206 -7.85 -4.55 -7.66
C MET A 206 -7.84 -6.08 -7.56
N ASP A 207 -7.99 -6.82 -8.66
CA ASP A 207 -7.90 -8.29 -8.68
C ASP A 207 -6.50 -8.77 -8.27
N ILE A 208 -5.44 -8.08 -8.70
CA ILE A 208 -4.07 -8.36 -8.27
C ILE A 208 -3.91 -8.08 -6.77
N LEU A 209 -4.46 -6.97 -6.25
CA LEU A 209 -4.44 -6.65 -4.82
C LEU A 209 -5.27 -7.64 -3.99
N HIS A 210 -6.37 -8.16 -4.52
CA HIS A 210 -7.17 -9.22 -3.87
C HIS A 210 -6.42 -10.55 -3.73
N ALA A 211 -5.44 -10.81 -4.58
CA ALA A 211 -4.62 -12.02 -4.53
C ALA A 211 -3.47 -11.93 -3.51
N GLN A 212 -3.43 -10.92 -2.65
CA GLN A 212 -2.45 -10.77 -1.57
C GLN A 212 -2.43 -12.01 -0.66
N GLU A 213 -1.22 -12.54 -0.40
CA GLU A 213 -1.04 -13.75 0.41
C GLU A 213 -0.82 -13.46 1.92
N PHE A 214 -0.41 -12.24 2.29
CA PHE A 214 -0.13 -11.86 3.69
C PHE A 214 -1.36 -11.24 4.34
N ASN A 215 -2.17 -12.07 5.01
CA ASN A 215 -3.49 -11.70 5.52
C ASN A 215 -3.53 -11.48 7.05
N GLN A 216 -2.39 -11.19 7.70
CA GLN A 216 -2.31 -11.01 9.16
C GLN A 216 -2.67 -9.58 9.63
N GLY A 217 -2.77 -8.61 8.70
CA GLY A 217 -3.13 -7.21 8.96
C GLY A 217 -4.65 -6.96 8.86
N ILE A 218 -5.04 -6.09 7.93
CA ILE A 218 -6.45 -5.66 7.74
C ILE A 218 -7.43 -6.83 7.71
N PRO A 219 -7.18 -7.95 6.96
CA PRO A 219 -8.15 -9.04 6.85
C PRO A 219 -8.37 -9.85 8.12
N ALA A 220 -7.36 -9.93 9.00
CA ALA A 220 -7.24 -10.98 10.02
C ALA A 220 -8.41 -11.08 11.01
N ARG A 221 -9.10 -9.98 11.29
CA ARG A 221 -10.22 -9.91 12.23
C ARG A 221 -11.55 -9.49 11.61
N LEU A 222 -11.62 -9.46 10.27
CA LEU A 222 -12.85 -9.19 9.57
C LEU A 222 -13.74 -10.46 9.50
N PRO A 223 -15.06 -10.32 9.32
CA PRO A 223 -15.98 -11.44 9.27
C PRO A 223 -15.72 -12.33 8.05
N LYS A 224 -16.15 -13.61 8.15
CA LYS A 224 -16.16 -14.52 7.00
C LYS A 224 -17.00 -13.92 5.86
N GLY A 225 -16.42 -13.85 4.67
CA GLY A 225 -17.06 -13.22 3.49
C GLY A 225 -16.59 -11.81 3.20
N ALA A 226 -15.84 -11.16 4.09
CA ALA A 226 -15.08 -9.97 3.73
C ALA A 226 -13.96 -10.35 2.75
N ARG A 227 -13.79 -9.55 1.69
CA ARG A 227 -12.67 -9.67 0.75
C ARG A 227 -11.86 -8.38 0.83
N VAL A 228 -10.54 -8.50 0.84
CA VAL A 228 -9.66 -7.34 0.96
C VAL A 228 -8.69 -7.33 -0.21
N ALA A 229 -8.71 -6.25 -0.97
CA ALA A 229 -7.70 -5.96 -1.98
C ALA A 229 -6.65 -5.05 -1.34
N HIS A 230 -5.45 -5.59 -1.03
CA HIS A 230 -4.52 -4.84 -0.19
C HIS A 230 -3.04 -5.12 -0.49
N LYS A 231 -2.19 -4.27 0.05
CA LYS A 231 -0.74 -4.43 0.06
C LYS A 231 -0.17 -4.17 1.43
N THR A 232 0.54 -5.16 1.95
CA THR A 232 1.31 -5.05 3.20
C THR A 232 2.69 -4.42 2.96
N GLY A 233 3.28 -3.84 4.00
CA GLY A 233 4.66 -3.36 3.97
C GLY A 233 5.31 -3.54 5.34
N GLU A 234 6.47 -4.20 5.39
CA GLU A 234 7.18 -4.45 6.64
C GLU A 234 8.69 -4.37 6.46
N ILE A 235 9.35 -3.69 7.40
CA ILE A 235 10.78 -3.75 7.69
C ILE A 235 10.96 -3.74 9.22
N SER A 236 12.18 -3.75 9.71
CA SER A 236 12.44 -3.81 11.16
C SER A 236 11.72 -2.72 11.98
N THR A 237 11.51 -1.52 11.41
CA THR A 237 10.98 -0.36 12.11
C THR A 237 9.54 0.03 11.75
N VAL A 238 8.94 -0.58 10.73
CA VAL A 238 7.56 -0.27 10.32
C VAL A 238 6.80 -1.54 9.94
N ALA A 239 5.47 -1.49 10.14
CA ALA A 239 4.52 -2.48 9.63
C ALA A 239 3.28 -1.74 9.13
N HIS A 240 2.85 -2.03 7.91
CA HIS A 240 1.79 -1.33 7.21
C HIS A 240 0.83 -2.29 6.56
N ASP A 241 -0.41 -1.84 6.39
CA ASP A 241 -1.36 -2.47 5.49
C ASP A 241 -2.28 -1.41 4.88
N ALA A 242 -2.50 -1.48 3.58
CA ALA A 242 -3.27 -0.50 2.82
C ALA A 242 -4.13 -1.21 1.77
N GLY A 243 -5.44 -1.00 1.79
CA GLY A 243 -6.33 -1.73 0.90
C GLY A 243 -7.77 -1.24 0.88
N ALA A 244 -8.58 -1.88 0.04
CA ALA A 244 -10.02 -1.72 0.00
C ALA A 244 -10.72 -2.98 0.51
N VAL A 245 -11.66 -2.81 1.41
CA VAL A 245 -12.43 -3.88 2.06
C VAL A 245 -13.80 -3.96 1.42
N TYR A 246 -14.14 -5.13 0.91
CA TYR A 246 -15.41 -5.46 0.27
C TYR A 246 -16.24 -6.34 1.20
N LEU A 247 -17.37 -5.82 1.63
CA LEU A 247 -18.35 -6.53 2.45
C LEU A 247 -19.59 -6.87 1.62
N PRO A 248 -20.30 -7.96 1.93
CA PRO A 248 -21.56 -8.29 1.25
C PRO A 248 -22.59 -7.15 1.37
N LYS A 249 -23.30 -6.87 0.27
CA LYS A 249 -24.46 -5.95 0.22
C LYS A 249 -24.14 -4.47 0.52
N ARG A 250 -22.89 -4.03 0.38
CA ARG A 250 -22.52 -2.62 0.47
C ARG A 250 -21.34 -2.29 -0.44
N LYS A 251 -21.14 -1.01 -0.73
CA LYS A 251 -19.94 -0.52 -1.38
C LYS A 251 -18.72 -0.72 -0.47
N PRO A 252 -17.52 -0.85 -1.05
CA PRO A 252 -16.31 -1.02 -0.25
C PRO A 252 -15.95 0.24 0.54
N TYR A 253 -15.04 0.08 1.49
CA TYR A 253 -14.30 1.19 2.08
C TYR A 253 -12.80 1.00 1.84
N ALA A 254 -12.07 2.09 1.62
CA ALA A 254 -10.63 2.11 1.55
C ALA A 254 -10.05 2.41 2.94
N LEU A 255 -9.02 1.67 3.33
CA LEU A 255 -8.40 1.76 4.65
C LEU A 255 -6.89 1.65 4.51
N VAL A 256 -6.18 2.60 5.11
CA VAL A 256 -4.71 2.59 5.23
C VAL A 256 -4.35 2.67 6.69
N ILE A 257 -3.48 1.77 7.15
CA ILE A 257 -2.93 1.76 8.51
C ILE A 257 -1.40 1.68 8.39
N LEU A 258 -0.73 2.75 8.78
CA LEU A 258 0.73 2.85 8.82
C LEU A 258 1.20 2.89 10.26
N THR A 259 2.24 2.11 10.58
CA THR A 259 2.73 2.01 11.96
C THR A 259 4.25 2.00 12.03
N GLU A 260 4.81 2.66 13.05
CA GLU A 260 6.25 2.71 13.35
C GLU A 260 6.52 2.04 14.69
N TRP A 261 7.64 1.31 14.77
CA TRP A 261 7.95 0.43 15.89
C TRP A 261 9.42 0.46 16.28
N ASP A 262 9.71 0.02 17.49
CA ASP A 262 11.05 -0.46 17.80
C ASP A 262 11.35 -1.77 17.08
N PRO A 263 12.59 -2.00 16.61
CA PRO A 263 12.93 -3.17 15.81
C PRO A 263 12.61 -4.52 16.45
N VAL A 264 12.57 -4.57 17.79
CA VAL A 264 12.27 -5.81 18.56
C VAL A 264 10.81 -5.94 18.96
N ALA A 265 9.94 -4.99 18.59
CA ALA A 265 8.53 -4.99 18.99
C ALA A 265 7.78 -6.18 18.33
N ALA A 266 6.94 -6.82 19.13
CA ALA A 266 6.05 -7.90 18.69
C ALA A 266 4.61 -7.37 18.49
N GLY A 267 3.76 -8.17 17.81
CA GLY A 267 2.32 -7.87 17.73
C GLY A 267 1.92 -6.80 16.70
N ARG A 268 2.83 -6.39 15.82
CA ARG A 268 2.63 -5.32 14.82
C ARG A 268 1.40 -5.56 13.96
N SER A 269 1.29 -6.72 13.31
CA SER A 269 0.14 -7.08 12.47
C SER A 269 -1.15 -7.21 13.28
N ARG A 270 -1.07 -7.64 14.56
CA ARG A 270 -2.23 -7.71 15.46
C ARG A 270 -2.79 -6.32 15.74
N THR A 271 -1.94 -5.32 15.92
CA THR A 271 -2.37 -3.91 16.10
C THR A 271 -3.14 -3.43 14.89
N ILE A 272 -2.60 -3.66 13.68
CA ILE A 272 -3.30 -3.34 12.42
C ILE A 272 -4.66 -4.03 12.36
N ALA A 273 -4.71 -5.34 12.65
CA ALA A 273 -5.95 -6.11 12.65
C ALA A 273 -6.97 -5.60 13.70
N THR A 274 -6.50 -5.12 14.86
CA THR A 274 -7.38 -4.57 15.90
C THR A 274 -7.98 -3.22 15.47
N ILE A 275 -7.20 -2.34 14.86
CA ILE A 275 -7.71 -1.07 14.29
C ILE A 275 -8.68 -1.35 13.15
N SER A 276 -8.36 -2.27 12.24
CA SER A 276 -9.25 -2.66 11.14
C SER A 276 -10.58 -3.17 11.65
N HIS A 277 -10.58 -3.98 12.72
CA HIS A 277 -11.80 -4.49 13.34
C HIS A 277 -12.66 -3.38 13.98
N ALA A 278 -12.04 -2.46 14.71
CA ALA A 278 -12.73 -1.31 15.29
C ALA A 278 -13.41 -0.43 14.22
N ILE A 279 -12.74 -0.23 13.09
CA ILE A 279 -13.30 0.50 11.94
C ILE A 279 -14.46 -0.28 11.31
N TYR A 280 -14.30 -1.60 11.13
CA TYR A 280 -15.39 -2.45 10.64
C TYR A 280 -16.64 -2.35 11.53
N GLU A 281 -16.50 -2.46 12.85
CA GLU A 281 -17.61 -2.30 13.80
C GLU A 281 -18.24 -0.91 13.70
N PHE A 282 -17.44 0.13 13.64
CA PHE A 282 -17.92 1.51 13.49
C PHE A 282 -18.78 1.70 12.23
N LEU A 283 -18.38 1.10 11.09
CA LEU A 283 -19.07 1.27 9.82
C LEU A 283 -20.31 0.36 9.68
N THR A 284 -20.36 -0.76 10.40
CA THR A 284 -21.41 -1.80 10.18
C THR A 284 -22.37 -1.96 11.33
N LEU A 285 -21.95 -1.70 12.55
CA LEU A 285 -22.82 -1.69 13.71
C LEU A 285 -23.45 -0.31 13.84
N GLY A 286 -24.78 -0.23 13.90
CA GLY A 286 -25.52 0.99 14.23
C GLY A 286 -25.06 1.57 15.58
N PRO A 287 -25.54 2.75 16.01
CA PRO A 287 -25.36 3.17 17.38
C PRO A 287 -25.85 2.04 18.30
N PRO A 288 -25.15 1.77 19.43
CA PRO A 288 -25.70 0.87 20.43
C PRO A 288 -27.11 1.36 20.74
N ASP A 289 -28.07 0.45 20.72
CA ASP A 289 -29.46 0.76 21.15
C ASP A 289 -29.38 1.39 22.54
N GLU A 290 -29.89 2.63 22.68
CA GLU A 290 -30.01 3.33 23.95
C GLU A 290 -31.01 2.63 24.88
#